data_f84bf168c117d53f07b3a1447c3442a3
#
_entry.id   f84bf168c117d53f07b3a1447c3442a3
#
_cell.length_a   1.000
_cell.length_b   1.000
_cell.length_c   1.000
_cell.angle_alpha   90.00
_cell.angle_beta   90.00
_cell.angle_gamma   90.00
#
_symmetry.space_group_name_H-M   'P 1'
#
loop_
_entity.id
_entity.type
_entity.pdbx_description
1 polymer ?
#
loop_
_entity_poly.entity_id
_entity_poly.type
_entity_poly.pdbx_seq_one_letter_code
_entity_poly.pdbx_strand_id
1 'polypeptide(L)'
;MSAIPSTARVVIVGGGAVGASCLYHLAKAGWTDAVLLEKNELTAGSTWHAAGNVPTFSASWSIMNMQRYSTELYRGLGAAVDYPMNYHVTGSIRLAHSKERMQEFARAVGMGRYQGMSLELLGPEEIKAKYPFVETHDLAGALYDPADGDIDPAQLTQALAKGARDMGAQVLRFTPATGVRRENGEWIVETPKGDIRCEIVVNAAGYYAQRVGEWFKPYGGRTVPMMVMSHQY
;
A
#
# COMPACT_ATOMS: atom_id res chain seq x y z
N MET A 1 -5.30 27.79 2.82
CA MET A 1 -4.16 26.86 3.07
C MET A 1 -4.13 26.62 4.56
N SER A 2 -4.18 25.37 5.01
CA SER A 2 -4.06 25.07 6.44
C SER A 2 -2.68 25.53 6.92
N ALA A 3 -2.63 26.20 8.09
CA ALA A 3 -1.37 26.56 8.72
C ALA A 3 -0.60 25.27 9.07
N ILE A 4 0.73 25.33 8.93
CA ILE A 4 1.57 24.20 9.35
C ILE A 4 1.58 24.17 10.90
N PRO A 5 1.37 23.01 11.53
CA PRO A 5 1.47 22.90 12.97
C PRO A 5 2.94 23.02 13.40
N SER A 6 3.19 23.65 14.53
CA SER A 6 4.55 23.72 15.11
C SER A 6 4.98 22.41 15.78
N THR A 7 4.02 21.57 16.16
CA THR A 7 4.23 20.28 16.84
C THR A 7 3.31 19.23 16.31
N ALA A 8 3.74 17.97 16.36
CA ALA A 8 2.93 16.78 16.15
C ALA A 8 3.60 15.61 16.91
N ARG A 9 2.84 14.60 17.25
CA ARG A 9 3.43 13.37 17.79
C ARG A 9 4.16 12.56 16.71
N VAL A 10 3.54 12.46 15.53
CA VAL A 10 4.08 11.71 14.39
C VAL A 10 4.07 12.57 13.14
N VAL A 11 5.19 12.64 12.44
CA VAL A 11 5.27 13.21 11.09
C VAL A 11 5.57 12.09 10.09
N ILE A 12 4.72 11.95 9.09
CA ILE A 12 4.86 10.98 8.00
C ILE A 12 5.32 11.72 6.75
N VAL A 13 6.43 11.29 6.15
CA VAL A 13 6.99 11.87 4.92
C VAL A 13 6.59 11.01 3.72
N GLY A 14 5.69 11.51 2.89
CA GLY A 14 5.21 10.89 1.67
C GLY A 14 3.71 10.59 1.67
N GLY A 15 2.99 11.11 0.67
CA GLY A 15 1.53 11.01 0.50
C GLY A 15 1.09 9.95 -0.51
N GLY A 16 1.84 8.87 -0.66
CA GLY A 16 1.42 7.68 -1.38
C GLY A 16 0.55 6.75 -0.53
N ALA A 17 0.16 5.59 -1.11
CA ALA A 17 -0.69 4.60 -0.44
C ALA A 17 -0.15 4.18 0.94
N VAL A 18 1.18 4.00 1.07
CA VAL A 18 1.82 3.59 2.33
C VAL A 18 1.69 4.67 3.39
N GLY A 19 2.01 5.94 3.06
CA GLY A 19 1.92 7.05 4.03
C GLY A 19 0.48 7.35 4.44
N ALA A 20 -0.46 7.36 3.50
CA ALA A 20 -1.89 7.56 3.77
C ALA A 20 -2.46 6.41 4.64
N SER A 21 -2.06 5.15 4.35
CA SER A 21 -2.44 3.99 5.16
C SER A 21 -1.88 4.07 6.58
N CYS A 22 -0.61 4.46 6.72
CA CYS A 22 0.00 4.67 8.04
C CYS A 22 -0.77 5.73 8.84
N LEU A 23 -1.05 6.89 8.23
CA LEU A 23 -1.80 7.97 8.89
C LEU A 23 -3.21 7.50 9.31
N TYR A 24 -3.92 6.79 8.40
CA TYR A 24 -5.25 6.26 8.68
C TYR A 24 -5.25 5.32 9.88
N HIS A 25 -4.30 4.38 9.92
CA HIS A 25 -4.24 3.39 11.01
C HIS A 25 -3.78 4.01 12.33
N LEU A 26 -2.89 5.01 12.31
CA LEU A 26 -2.54 5.77 13.51
C LEU A 26 -3.76 6.52 14.06
N ALA A 27 -4.49 7.24 13.20
CA ALA A 27 -5.70 7.94 13.60
C ALA A 27 -6.77 6.98 14.14
N LYS A 28 -6.98 5.84 13.46
CA LYS A 28 -7.89 4.78 13.92
C LYS A 28 -7.49 4.18 15.28
N ALA A 29 -6.19 4.16 15.59
CA ALA A 29 -5.67 3.75 16.89
C ALA A 29 -5.71 4.87 17.95
N GLY A 30 -6.29 6.03 17.65
CA GLY A 30 -6.40 7.17 18.55
C GLY A 30 -5.19 8.13 18.52
N TRP A 31 -4.23 7.93 17.62
CA TRP A 31 -3.08 8.84 17.45
C TRP A 31 -3.43 9.92 16.41
N THR A 32 -4.28 10.84 16.78
CA THR A 32 -4.78 11.89 15.89
C THR A 32 -3.82 13.08 15.77
N ASP A 33 -2.88 13.25 16.70
CA ASP A 33 -1.79 14.21 16.61
C ASP A 33 -0.70 13.68 15.66
N ALA A 34 -1.10 13.47 14.41
CA ALA A 34 -0.25 12.95 13.34
C ALA A 34 -0.41 13.80 12.08
N VAL A 35 0.70 14.06 11.40
CA VAL A 35 0.78 14.92 10.21
C VAL A 35 1.45 14.17 9.08
N LEU A 36 0.81 14.12 7.92
CA LEU A 36 1.40 13.64 6.68
C LEU A 36 1.83 14.82 5.81
N LEU A 37 3.09 14.80 5.39
CA LEU A 37 3.68 15.77 4.47
C LEU A 37 3.81 15.16 3.07
N GLU A 38 3.26 15.82 2.07
CA GLU A 38 3.44 15.46 0.67
C GLU A 38 3.93 16.68 -0.13
N LYS A 39 4.99 16.48 -0.89
CA LYS A 39 5.63 17.56 -1.65
C LYS A 39 4.80 18.04 -2.83
N ASN A 40 3.97 17.16 -3.38
CA ASN A 40 3.09 17.41 -4.51
C ASN A 40 1.62 17.15 -4.11
N GLU A 41 0.85 16.63 -5.06
CA GLU A 41 -0.48 16.07 -4.80
C GLU A 41 -0.34 14.65 -4.22
N LEU A 42 -1.31 14.21 -3.43
CA LEU A 42 -1.36 12.80 -3.00
C LEU A 42 -1.29 11.91 -4.23
N THR A 43 -0.62 10.77 -4.07
CA THR A 43 -0.45 9.75 -5.12
C THR A 43 0.52 10.08 -6.26
N ALA A 44 1.06 11.28 -6.34
CA ALA A 44 1.90 11.74 -7.45
C ALA A 44 3.20 10.91 -7.68
N GLY A 45 3.59 10.04 -6.74
CA GLY A 45 4.70 9.09 -6.91
C GLY A 45 4.27 7.80 -7.60
N SER A 46 4.79 6.66 -7.15
CA SER A 46 4.50 5.33 -7.74
C SER A 46 3.04 4.88 -7.58
N THR A 47 2.27 5.48 -6.67
CA THR A 47 0.93 5.02 -6.34
C THR A 47 -0.02 5.05 -7.55
N TRP A 48 -0.08 6.15 -8.30
CA TRP A 48 -1.00 6.27 -9.43
C TRP A 48 -0.58 5.43 -10.66
N HIS A 49 0.69 4.97 -10.69
CA HIS A 49 1.19 4.09 -11.75
C HIS A 49 0.89 2.61 -11.49
N ALA A 50 0.43 2.26 -10.28
CA ALA A 50 0.20 0.86 -9.93
C ALA A 50 -1.00 0.29 -10.70
N ALA A 51 -0.88 -0.97 -11.16
CA ALA A 51 -1.95 -1.67 -11.87
C ALA A 51 -3.21 -1.92 -11.03
N GLY A 52 -3.10 -1.80 -9.70
CA GLY A 52 -4.24 -1.91 -8.81
C GLY A 52 -4.64 -3.33 -8.44
N ASN A 53 -3.85 -4.34 -8.77
CA ASN A 53 -4.14 -5.73 -8.38
C ASN A 53 -4.18 -5.90 -6.87
N VAL A 54 -5.22 -6.56 -6.37
CA VAL A 54 -5.45 -6.86 -4.96
C VAL A 54 -5.47 -8.37 -4.75
N PRO A 55 -4.31 -9.02 -4.61
CA PRO A 55 -4.23 -10.45 -4.37
C PRO A 55 -4.52 -10.78 -2.91
N THR A 56 -5.17 -11.92 -2.66
CA THR A 56 -5.46 -12.44 -1.32
C THR A 56 -4.54 -13.57 -0.91
N PHE A 57 -3.97 -14.31 -1.88
CA PHE A 57 -3.10 -15.45 -1.62
C PHE A 57 -1.62 -15.12 -1.83
N SER A 58 -0.80 -15.50 -0.85
CA SER A 58 0.67 -15.57 -0.93
C SER A 58 1.17 -16.88 -0.31
N ALA A 59 2.28 -17.41 -0.82
CA ALA A 59 2.99 -18.53 -0.20
C ALA A 59 3.67 -18.13 1.13
N SER A 60 3.88 -16.85 1.39
CA SER A 60 4.35 -16.35 2.68
C SER A 60 3.16 -16.10 3.60
N TRP A 61 3.15 -16.77 4.75
CA TRP A 61 2.11 -16.61 5.77
C TRP A 61 1.89 -15.16 6.20
N SER A 62 2.98 -14.46 6.50
CA SER A 62 2.91 -13.06 6.97
C SER A 62 2.36 -12.14 5.88
N ILE A 63 2.79 -12.31 4.63
CA ILE A 63 2.31 -11.52 3.49
C ILE A 63 0.83 -11.82 3.24
N MET A 64 0.42 -13.08 3.25
CA MET A 64 -0.97 -13.48 3.06
C MET A 64 -1.90 -12.86 4.12
N ASN A 65 -1.49 -12.86 5.39
CA ASN A 65 -2.28 -12.22 6.46
C ASN A 65 -2.41 -10.71 6.24
N MET A 66 -1.35 -10.03 5.79
CA MET A 66 -1.42 -8.60 5.45
C MET A 66 -2.32 -8.34 4.24
N GLN A 67 -2.25 -9.17 3.20
CA GLN A 67 -3.11 -9.08 2.02
C GLN A 67 -4.59 -9.26 2.40
N ARG A 68 -4.91 -10.27 3.19
CA ARG A 68 -6.28 -10.52 3.65
C ARG A 68 -6.82 -9.37 4.50
N TYR A 69 -6.02 -8.85 5.44
CA TYR A 69 -6.40 -7.67 6.20
C TYR A 69 -6.68 -6.47 5.27
N SER A 70 -5.80 -6.23 4.29
CA SER A 70 -5.95 -5.14 3.34
C SER A 70 -7.21 -5.29 2.50
N THR A 71 -7.47 -6.49 1.98
CA THR A 71 -8.66 -6.81 1.19
C THR A 71 -9.95 -6.58 1.98
N GLU A 72 -9.98 -7.02 3.24
CA GLU A 72 -11.14 -6.80 4.11
C GLU A 72 -11.35 -5.31 4.41
N LEU A 73 -10.27 -4.58 4.67
CA LEU A 73 -10.33 -3.13 4.84
C LEU A 73 -10.93 -2.46 3.58
N TYR A 74 -10.45 -2.81 2.39
CA TYR A 74 -10.88 -2.15 1.14
C TYR A 74 -12.35 -2.36 0.83
N ARG A 75 -12.92 -3.52 1.16
CA ARG A 75 -14.36 -3.80 0.99
C ARG A 75 -15.26 -2.84 1.72
N GLY A 76 -14.86 -2.40 2.90
CA GLY A 76 -15.66 -1.51 3.75
C GLY A 76 -15.23 -0.05 3.76
N LEU A 77 -14.01 0.26 3.30
CA LEU A 77 -13.40 1.57 3.50
C LEU A 77 -14.22 2.70 2.85
N GLY A 78 -14.65 2.54 1.61
CA GLY A 78 -15.39 3.58 0.91
C GLY A 78 -16.64 4.02 1.65
N ALA A 79 -17.43 3.06 2.12
CA ALA A 79 -18.62 3.34 2.93
C ALA A 79 -18.28 3.93 4.30
N ALA A 80 -17.22 3.43 4.94
CA ALA A 80 -16.83 3.89 6.28
C ALA A 80 -16.35 5.35 6.31
N VAL A 81 -15.79 5.85 5.21
CA VAL A 81 -15.25 7.21 5.11
C VAL A 81 -16.04 8.10 4.14
N ASP A 82 -17.18 7.63 3.64
CA ASP A 82 -18.02 8.35 2.67
C ASP A 82 -17.18 8.87 1.48
N TYR A 83 -16.51 7.93 0.79
CA TYR A 83 -15.67 8.23 -0.36
C TYR A 83 -15.87 7.17 -1.45
N PRO A 84 -16.14 7.55 -2.71
CA PRO A 84 -16.33 6.59 -3.80
C PRO A 84 -15.02 5.84 -4.07
N MET A 85 -15.09 4.51 -4.10
CA MET A 85 -13.95 3.65 -4.40
C MET A 85 -14.32 2.64 -5.47
N ASN A 86 -13.53 2.57 -6.53
CA ASN A 86 -13.60 1.51 -7.52
C ASN A 86 -12.78 0.33 -7.01
N TYR A 87 -13.42 -0.54 -6.25
CA TYR A 87 -12.89 -1.81 -5.80
C TYR A 87 -13.81 -2.93 -6.30
N HIS A 88 -13.27 -3.82 -7.11
CA HIS A 88 -14.02 -4.91 -7.73
C HIS A 88 -13.39 -6.25 -7.36
N VAL A 89 -14.22 -7.19 -6.94
CA VAL A 89 -13.81 -8.58 -6.72
C VAL A 89 -14.08 -9.34 -8.01
N THR A 90 -13.07 -9.46 -8.86
CA THR A 90 -13.17 -10.03 -10.21
C THR A 90 -12.59 -11.44 -10.31
N GLY A 91 -11.89 -11.87 -9.26
CA GLY A 91 -11.04 -13.04 -9.29
C GLY A 91 -9.76 -12.79 -10.09
N SER A 92 -8.80 -13.70 -9.96
CA SER A 92 -7.58 -13.70 -10.77
C SER A 92 -7.15 -15.11 -11.14
N ILE A 93 -6.38 -15.23 -12.22
CA ILE A 93 -5.72 -16.48 -12.62
C ILE A 93 -4.22 -16.34 -12.65
N ARG A 94 -3.50 -17.37 -12.23
CA ARG A 94 -2.06 -17.51 -12.37
C ARG A 94 -1.82 -18.70 -13.30
N LEU A 95 -1.29 -18.43 -14.49
CA LEU A 95 -1.12 -19.44 -15.53
C LEU A 95 0.04 -20.40 -15.25
N ALA A 96 -0.10 -21.64 -15.63
CA ALA A 96 0.92 -22.67 -15.57
C ALA A 96 1.17 -23.25 -16.97
N HIS A 97 2.41 -23.18 -17.43
CA HIS A 97 2.89 -23.79 -18.68
C HIS A 97 3.49 -25.18 -18.46
N SER A 98 3.59 -25.67 -17.21
CA SER A 98 4.17 -26.97 -16.92
C SER A 98 3.42 -27.74 -15.84
N LYS A 99 3.61 -29.07 -15.82
CA LYS A 99 3.04 -29.94 -14.78
C LYS A 99 3.63 -29.64 -13.39
N GLU A 100 4.90 -29.25 -13.33
CA GLU A 100 5.58 -28.88 -12.08
C GLU A 100 4.93 -27.63 -11.48
N ARG A 101 4.58 -26.66 -12.31
CA ARG A 101 3.86 -25.45 -11.86
C ARG A 101 2.47 -25.79 -11.36
N MET A 102 1.76 -26.73 -12.00
CA MET A 102 0.48 -27.22 -11.51
C MET A 102 0.58 -27.96 -10.17
N GLN A 103 1.68 -28.71 -9.93
CA GLN A 103 1.93 -29.33 -8.62
C GLN A 103 2.17 -28.29 -7.53
N GLU A 104 2.86 -27.19 -7.86
CA GLU A 104 3.02 -26.06 -6.95
C GLU A 104 1.66 -25.42 -6.62
N PHE A 105 0.82 -25.22 -7.62
CA PHE A 105 -0.54 -24.71 -7.44
C PHE A 105 -1.43 -25.65 -6.61
N ALA A 106 -1.30 -26.95 -6.76
CA ALA A 106 -2.01 -27.92 -5.92
C ALA A 106 -1.60 -27.79 -4.43
N ARG A 107 -0.32 -27.53 -4.16
CA ARG A 107 0.12 -27.21 -2.79
C ARG A 107 -0.47 -25.87 -2.30
N ALA A 108 -0.52 -24.86 -3.18
CA ALA A 108 -1.14 -23.56 -2.87
C ALA A 108 -2.64 -23.71 -2.50
N VAL A 109 -3.38 -24.53 -3.23
CA VAL A 109 -4.78 -24.86 -2.89
C VAL A 109 -4.89 -25.49 -1.51
N GLY A 110 -3.99 -26.43 -1.17
CA GLY A 110 -3.94 -27.03 0.17
C GLY A 110 -3.68 -25.99 1.27
N MET A 111 -2.72 -25.09 1.04
CA MET A 111 -2.42 -23.98 1.96
C MET A 111 -3.61 -23.02 2.08
N GLY A 112 -4.23 -22.66 0.97
CA GLY A 112 -5.40 -21.78 0.95
C GLY A 112 -6.56 -22.37 1.72
N ARG A 113 -6.86 -23.67 1.51
CA ARG A 113 -7.92 -24.38 2.22
C ARG A 113 -7.72 -24.35 3.74
N TYR A 114 -6.47 -24.54 4.22
CA TYR A 114 -6.14 -24.44 5.64
C TYR A 114 -6.46 -23.04 6.20
N GLN A 115 -6.42 -22.01 5.34
CA GLN A 115 -6.73 -20.62 5.67
C GLN A 115 -8.18 -20.22 5.43
N GLY A 116 -9.05 -21.15 5.01
CA GLY A 116 -10.43 -20.86 4.66
C GLY A 116 -10.59 -20.12 3.33
N MET A 117 -9.60 -20.23 2.43
CA MET A 117 -9.66 -19.65 1.07
C MET A 117 -10.20 -20.67 0.07
N SER A 118 -10.90 -20.19 -0.94
CA SER A 118 -11.52 -20.99 -2.01
C SER A 118 -10.68 -20.97 -3.28
N LEU A 119 -9.39 -21.36 -3.17
CA LEU A 119 -8.53 -21.47 -4.35
C LEU A 119 -8.89 -22.71 -5.17
N GLU A 120 -8.88 -22.59 -6.49
CA GLU A 120 -9.25 -23.63 -7.44
C GLU A 120 -8.13 -23.87 -8.46
N LEU A 121 -8.01 -25.12 -8.93
CA LEU A 121 -7.21 -25.45 -10.12
C LEU A 121 -8.13 -25.48 -11.32
N LEU A 122 -7.74 -24.80 -12.39
CA LEU A 122 -8.48 -24.78 -13.64
C LEU A 122 -7.68 -25.47 -14.74
N GLY A 123 -8.37 -26.29 -15.57
CA GLY A 123 -7.84 -26.76 -16.84
C GLY A 123 -7.96 -25.70 -17.95
N PRO A 124 -7.30 -25.94 -19.12
CA PRO A 124 -7.31 -24.99 -20.24
C PRO A 124 -8.72 -24.60 -20.72
N GLU A 125 -9.65 -25.55 -20.77
CA GLU A 125 -11.04 -25.29 -21.19
C GLU A 125 -11.77 -24.37 -20.19
N GLU A 126 -11.57 -24.57 -18.89
CA GLU A 126 -12.17 -23.76 -17.84
C GLU A 126 -11.58 -22.34 -17.85
N ILE A 127 -10.26 -22.21 -18.12
CA ILE A 127 -9.60 -20.91 -18.31
C ILE A 127 -10.26 -20.19 -19.50
N LYS A 128 -10.40 -20.86 -20.65
CA LYS A 128 -11.00 -20.27 -21.86
C LYS A 128 -12.43 -19.82 -21.63
N ALA A 129 -13.22 -20.59 -20.87
CA ALA A 129 -14.59 -20.25 -20.53
C ALA A 129 -14.68 -19.00 -19.63
N LYS A 130 -13.79 -18.85 -18.64
CA LYS A 130 -13.75 -17.68 -17.75
C LYS A 130 -13.12 -16.45 -18.40
N TYR A 131 -12.09 -16.66 -19.22
CA TYR A 131 -11.28 -15.62 -19.84
C TYR A 131 -11.13 -15.87 -21.35
N PRO A 132 -12.12 -15.52 -22.15
CA PRO A 132 -12.19 -15.88 -23.57
C PRO A 132 -11.04 -15.35 -24.44
N PHE A 133 -10.36 -14.29 -23.99
CA PHE A 133 -9.23 -13.68 -24.73
C PHE A 133 -7.88 -14.33 -24.43
N VAL A 134 -7.80 -15.24 -23.44
CA VAL A 134 -6.55 -15.94 -23.11
C VAL A 134 -6.32 -17.07 -24.09
N GLU A 135 -5.12 -17.16 -24.69
CA GLU A 135 -4.68 -18.31 -25.44
C GLU A 135 -4.30 -19.45 -24.48
N THR A 136 -4.81 -20.66 -24.74
CA THR A 136 -4.70 -21.77 -23.80
C THR A 136 -3.98 -22.99 -24.37
N HIS A 137 -3.53 -22.94 -25.65
CA HIS A 137 -2.96 -24.10 -26.36
C HIS A 137 -1.67 -24.66 -25.75
N ASP A 138 -0.92 -23.84 -25.00
CA ASP A 138 0.35 -24.20 -24.36
C ASP A 138 0.26 -24.21 -22.83
N LEU A 139 -0.94 -24.12 -22.27
CA LEU A 139 -1.18 -24.13 -20.84
C LEU A 139 -1.41 -25.53 -20.29
N ALA A 140 -0.74 -25.83 -19.17
CA ALA A 140 -1.06 -27.00 -18.35
C ALA A 140 -2.28 -26.76 -17.43
N GLY A 141 -2.60 -25.48 -17.14
CA GLY A 141 -3.70 -25.07 -16.30
C GLY A 141 -3.46 -23.74 -15.61
N ALA A 142 -4.23 -23.48 -14.57
CA ALA A 142 -4.09 -22.26 -13.76
C ALA A 142 -4.48 -22.49 -12.29
N LEU A 143 -3.99 -21.59 -11.42
CA LEU A 143 -4.56 -21.35 -10.10
C LEU A 143 -5.53 -20.17 -10.20
N TYR A 144 -6.76 -20.37 -9.79
CA TYR A 144 -7.79 -19.35 -9.71
C TYR A 144 -8.05 -18.96 -8.26
N ASP A 145 -8.06 -17.65 -8.00
CA ASP A 145 -8.48 -17.09 -6.72
C ASP A 145 -9.73 -16.21 -6.94
N PRO A 146 -10.92 -16.66 -6.53
CA PRO A 146 -12.15 -15.89 -6.72
C PRO A 146 -12.26 -14.65 -5.85
N ALA A 147 -11.44 -14.53 -4.80
CA ALA A 147 -11.47 -13.40 -3.87
C ALA A 147 -10.53 -12.27 -4.26
N ASP A 148 -9.65 -12.49 -5.22
CA ASP A 148 -8.78 -11.46 -5.77
C ASP A 148 -9.59 -10.40 -6.53
N GLY A 149 -9.02 -9.23 -6.68
CA GLY A 149 -9.71 -8.14 -7.37
C GLY A 149 -8.77 -7.04 -7.84
N ASP A 150 -9.37 -5.93 -8.19
CA ASP A 150 -8.66 -4.71 -8.57
C ASP A 150 -9.23 -3.50 -7.82
N ILE A 151 -8.39 -2.48 -7.68
CA ILE A 151 -8.74 -1.22 -7.03
C ILE A 151 -8.08 -0.06 -7.77
N ASP A 152 -8.72 1.10 -7.78
CA ASP A 152 -8.03 2.35 -8.15
C ASP A 152 -7.11 2.78 -7.00
N PRO A 153 -5.77 2.72 -7.18
CA PRO A 153 -4.82 3.05 -6.10
C PRO A 153 -4.88 4.50 -5.66
N ALA A 154 -5.28 5.41 -6.55
CA ALA A 154 -5.41 6.82 -6.22
C ALA A 154 -6.66 7.04 -5.36
N GLN A 155 -7.79 6.45 -5.71
CA GLN A 155 -9.01 6.53 -4.91
C GLN A 155 -8.82 5.89 -3.52
N LEU A 156 -8.15 4.73 -3.44
CA LEU A 156 -7.79 4.11 -2.15
C LEU A 156 -7.01 5.08 -1.27
N THR A 157 -5.98 5.71 -1.82
CA THR A 157 -5.13 6.64 -1.07
C THR A 157 -5.90 7.86 -0.60
N GLN A 158 -6.78 8.40 -1.44
CA GLN A 158 -7.65 9.54 -1.07
C GLN A 158 -8.66 9.15 0.01
N ALA A 159 -9.24 7.95 -0.06
CA ALA A 159 -10.16 7.44 0.96
C ALA A 159 -9.47 7.29 2.33
N LEU A 160 -8.27 6.70 2.35
CA LEU A 160 -7.45 6.57 3.56
C LEU A 160 -7.10 7.95 4.14
N ALA A 161 -6.66 8.88 3.30
CA ALA A 161 -6.33 10.24 3.72
C ALA A 161 -7.55 11.01 4.21
N LYS A 162 -8.73 10.81 3.58
CA LYS A 162 -9.98 11.39 4.05
C LYS A 162 -10.35 10.83 5.42
N GLY A 163 -10.36 9.51 5.58
CA GLY A 163 -10.68 8.89 6.86
C GLY A 163 -9.76 9.34 7.99
N ALA A 164 -8.46 9.49 7.72
CA ALA A 164 -7.52 10.03 8.69
C ALA A 164 -7.86 11.46 9.10
N ARG A 165 -8.20 12.32 8.12
CA ARG A 165 -8.62 13.71 8.41
C ARG A 165 -9.92 13.78 9.20
N ASP A 166 -10.89 12.95 8.86
CA ASP A 166 -12.18 12.90 9.56
C ASP A 166 -12.01 12.50 11.04
N MET A 167 -10.96 11.73 11.34
CA MET A 167 -10.56 11.38 12.71
C MET A 167 -9.64 12.42 13.39
N GLY A 168 -9.26 13.51 12.72
CA GLY A 168 -8.49 14.62 13.29
C GLY A 168 -7.01 14.69 12.89
N ALA A 169 -6.47 13.74 12.14
CA ALA A 169 -5.10 13.82 11.63
C ALA A 169 -4.98 14.84 10.48
N GLN A 170 -3.76 15.32 10.22
CA GLN A 170 -3.53 16.35 9.21
C GLN A 170 -2.83 15.80 7.97
N VAL A 171 -3.25 16.29 6.80
CA VAL A 171 -2.62 16.01 5.51
C VAL A 171 -2.24 17.33 4.84
N LEU A 172 -0.94 17.57 4.70
CA LEU A 172 -0.37 18.79 4.14
C LEU A 172 0.24 18.48 2.78
N ARG A 173 -0.51 18.78 1.72
CA ARG A 173 -0.05 18.70 0.32
C ARG A 173 0.80 19.92 -0.02
N PHE A 174 1.62 19.82 -1.06
CA PHE A 174 2.54 20.88 -1.50
C PHE A 174 3.41 21.42 -0.35
N THR A 175 3.82 20.48 0.52
CA THR A 175 4.62 20.77 1.71
C THR A 175 5.76 19.74 1.79
N PRO A 176 6.85 19.96 1.03
CA PRO A 176 7.99 19.04 1.05
C PRO A 176 8.68 19.09 2.41
N ALA A 177 8.95 17.91 2.98
CA ALA A 177 10.01 17.80 3.98
C ALA A 177 11.36 17.95 3.27
N THR A 178 12.26 18.76 3.82
CA THR A 178 13.57 19.07 3.21
C THR A 178 14.74 18.53 4.02
N GLY A 179 14.53 18.20 5.27
CA GLY A 179 15.52 17.68 6.18
C GLY A 179 14.95 17.31 7.53
N VAL A 180 15.79 16.77 8.39
CA VAL A 180 15.50 16.57 9.80
C VAL A 180 16.72 16.99 10.63
N ARG A 181 16.45 17.50 11.82
CA ARG A 181 17.46 17.70 12.87
C ARG A 181 16.93 17.21 14.21
N ARG A 182 17.81 17.06 15.18
CA ARG A 182 17.42 16.60 16.51
C ARG A 182 17.76 17.68 17.53
N GLU A 183 16.78 18.06 18.35
CA GLU A 183 16.90 19.05 19.40
C GLU A 183 16.25 18.53 20.68
N ASN A 184 16.97 18.55 21.80
CA ASN A 184 16.46 18.13 23.12
C ASN A 184 15.80 16.75 23.15
N GLY A 185 16.30 15.83 22.31
CA GLY A 185 15.75 14.46 22.24
C GLY A 185 14.61 14.25 21.26
N GLU A 186 14.03 15.32 20.72
CA GLU A 186 12.94 15.28 19.73
C GLU A 186 13.45 15.53 18.31
N TRP A 187 12.66 15.11 17.33
CA TRP A 187 12.90 15.42 15.92
C TRP A 187 12.28 16.75 15.53
N ILE A 188 12.97 17.48 14.68
CA ILE A 188 12.46 18.64 13.97
C ILE A 188 12.46 18.30 12.49
N VAL A 189 11.28 18.24 11.87
CA VAL A 189 11.14 18.06 10.44
C VAL A 189 11.08 19.43 9.78
N GLU A 190 12.02 19.69 8.89
CA GLU A 190 12.18 20.97 8.21
C GLU A 190 11.30 21.03 6.97
N THR A 191 10.61 22.16 6.78
CA THR A 191 9.84 22.45 5.56
C THR A 191 9.99 23.92 5.16
N PRO A 192 9.79 24.28 3.89
CA PRO A 192 9.81 25.68 3.46
C PRO A 192 8.71 26.56 4.09
N LYS A 193 7.71 25.94 4.73
CA LYS A 193 6.59 26.64 5.36
C LYS A 193 6.72 26.77 6.88
N GLY A 194 7.80 26.22 7.44
CA GLY A 194 8.06 26.16 8.88
C GLY A 194 8.45 24.76 9.33
N ASP A 195 8.91 24.64 10.53
CA ASP A 195 9.42 23.41 11.13
C ASP A 195 8.35 22.74 11.99
N ILE A 196 8.35 21.42 12.03
CA ILE A 196 7.46 20.63 12.88
C ILE A 196 8.29 19.82 13.87
N ARG A 197 8.11 20.06 15.15
CA ARG A 197 8.68 19.26 16.23
C ARG A 197 7.86 17.99 16.43
N CYS A 198 8.53 16.82 16.55
CA CYS A 198 7.80 15.56 16.73
C CYS A 198 8.63 14.49 17.46
N GLU A 199 7.92 13.50 18.03
CA GLU A 199 8.53 12.33 18.67
C GLU A 199 9.03 11.32 17.62
N ILE A 200 8.24 11.12 16.56
CA ILE A 200 8.44 10.07 15.56
C ILE A 200 8.37 10.65 14.15
N VAL A 201 9.32 10.23 13.31
CA VAL A 201 9.28 10.47 11.86
C VAL A 201 9.15 9.14 11.14
N VAL A 202 8.13 9.02 10.30
CA VAL A 202 7.89 7.86 9.44
C VAL A 202 8.34 8.18 8.02
N ASN A 203 9.30 7.41 7.51
CA ASN A 203 9.74 7.51 6.13
C ASN A 203 8.86 6.64 5.22
N ALA A 204 7.90 7.26 4.54
CA ALA A 204 7.02 6.67 3.54
C ALA A 204 7.22 7.29 2.15
N ALA A 205 8.44 7.79 1.87
CA ALA A 205 8.77 8.61 0.71
C ALA A 205 8.94 7.83 -0.61
N GLY A 206 8.49 6.57 -0.67
CA GLY A 206 8.53 5.75 -1.89
C GLY A 206 9.95 5.64 -2.44
N TYR A 207 10.16 5.90 -3.72
CA TYR A 207 11.49 5.83 -4.33
C TYR A 207 12.47 6.93 -3.86
N TYR A 208 12.02 7.90 -3.05
CA TYR A 208 12.89 8.83 -2.34
C TYR A 208 13.27 8.37 -0.92
N ALA A 209 12.80 7.21 -0.46
CA ALA A 209 13.02 6.75 0.91
C ALA A 209 14.50 6.62 1.29
N GLN A 210 15.36 6.28 0.33
CA GLN A 210 16.81 6.26 0.55
C GLN A 210 17.34 7.65 0.91
N ARG A 211 16.95 8.69 0.14
CA ARG A 211 17.38 10.08 0.39
C ARG A 211 16.87 10.59 1.74
N VAL A 212 15.61 10.30 2.06
CA VAL A 212 15.04 10.65 3.37
C VAL A 212 15.77 9.91 4.49
N GLY A 213 16.12 8.63 4.29
CA GLY A 213 16.92 7.84 5.23
C GLY A 213 18.31 8.47 5.52
N GLU A 214 18.91 9.15 4.53
CA GLU A 214 20.20 9.81 4.70
C GLU A 214 20.17 10.96 5.70
N TRP A 215 19.04 11.63 5.86
CA TRP A 215 18.89 12.70 6.85
C TRP A 215 19.13 12.22 8.29
N PHE A 216 18.93 10.93 8.55
CA PHE A 216 19.06 10.34 9.87
C PHE A 216 20.46 9.77 10.17
N LYS A 217 21.36 9.71 9.18
CA LYS A 217 22.73 9.20 9.37
C LYS A 217 23.51 9.90 10.48
N PRO A 218 23.48 11.25 10.60
CA PRO A 218 24.18 11.94 11.67
C PRO A 218 23.73 11.54 13.08
N TYR A 219 22.57 10.93 13.19
CA TYR A 219 21.94 10.51 14.45
C TYR A 219 21.94 8.99 14.65
N GLY A 220 22.79 8.26 13.91
CA GLY A 220 22.88 6.79 14.01
C GLY A 220 21.85 6.03 13.17
N GLY A 221 21.08 6.72 12.33
CA GLY A 221 20.15 6.09 11.40
C GLY A 221 20.87 5.30 10.31
N ARG A 222 20.20 4.26 9.80
CA ARG A 222 20.70 3.44 8.69
C ARG A 222 20.13 3.93 7.35
N THR A 223 20.93 3.84 6.30
CA THR A 223 20.43 4.05 4.93
C THR A 223 19.49 2.90 4.57
N VAL A 224 18.36 3.24 3.98
CA VAL A 224 17.46 2.24 3.39
C VAL A 224 18.09 1.74 2.09
N PRO A 225 18.53 0.47 2.01
CA PRO A 225 19.13 -0.08 0.79
C PRO A 225 18.01 -0.36 -0.22
N MET A 226 17.74 0.62 -1.09
CA MET A 226 16.70 0.53 -2.09
C MET A 226 17.26 0.92 -3.46
N MET A 227 16.98 0.10 -4.45
CA MET A 227 17.23 0.40 -5.85
C MET A 227 15.88 0.62 -6.56
N VAL A 228 15.77 1.74 -7.24
CA VAL A 228 14.60 2.03 -8.06
C VAL A 228 14.73 1.30 -9.38
N MET A 229 13.74 0.46 -9.69
CA MET A 229 13.66 -0.25 -10.96
C MET A 229 12.41 0.19 -11.73
N SER A 230 12.56 0.39 -13.03
CA SER A 230 11.43 0.55 -13.94
C SER A 230 10.74 -0.80 -14.12
N HIS A 231 9.43 -0.83 -14.00
CA HIS A 231 8.61 -2.00 -14.29
C HIS A 231 7.59 -1.63 -15.37
N GLN A 232 7.47 -2.48 -16.38
CA GLN A 232 6.48 -2.33 -17.45
C GLN A 232 5.34 -3.33 -17.22
N TYR A 233 4.12 -2.90 -17.53
CA TYR A 233 2.90 -3.70 -17.46
C TYR A 233 2.33 -3.93 -18.84
#